data_e7a1544b52451e9aadf4c5c5308230da
#
_entry.id   e7a1544b52451e9aadf4c5c5308230da
#
_cell.length_a   1.000
_cell.length_b   1.000
_cell.length_c   1.000
_cell.angle_alpha   90.00
_cell.angle_beta   90.00
_cell.angle_gamma   90.00
#
_symmetry.space_group_name_H-M   'P 1'
#
loop_
_entity.id
_entity.type
_entity.pdbx_description
1 polymer ?
#
loop_
_entity_poly.entity_id
_entity_poly.type
_entity_poly.pdbx_seq_one_letter_code
_entity_poly.pdbx_strand_id
1 'polypeptide(L)'
;MNCSQAGSKVAAGLLVGLILTLALGAPGEGRDRSGVLKVSDLIGTKVQGTDGKNLGTIKDLVIDPQEGDIQYAVLDFGGFAGIGDKYFAVPWEAIRIDQDKKHLALDLHKKDLKDAPGFDKDNWPDFNEQQVVIYEFYEVRPPNEERSARSVQ
;
A
#
# COMPACT_ATOMS: atom_id res chain seq x y z
N MET A 1 -47.84 -4.30 -67.44
CA MET A 1 -47.11 -3.52 -68.46
C MET A 1 -45.68 -3.36 -67.96
N ASN A 2 -44.82 -4.05 -68.62
CA ASN A 2 -43.48 -3.76 -69.04
C ASN A 2 -42.42 -3.50 -67.98
N CYS A 3 -41.55 -4.42 -67.90
CA CYS A 3 -40.25 -4.52 -68.65
C CYS A 3 -39.23 -3.60 -68.00
N SER A 4 -38.08 -3.98 -67.72
CA SER A 4 -37.12 -4.84 -68.38
C SER A 4 -35.82 -4.84 -67.48
N GLN A 5 -35.33 -6.01 -67.20
CA GLN A 5 -33.99 -6.45 -67.57
C GLN A 5 -32.82 -5.43 -67.54
N ALA A 6 -31.81 -5.77 -66.87
CA ALA A 6 -30.43 -6.18 -67.19
C ALA A 6 -29.52 -5.77 -66.04
N GLY A 7 -28.81 -6.59 -65.46
CA GLY A 7 -27.75 -7.49 -65.94
C GLY A 7 -26.42 -6.83 -65.81
N SER A 8 -25.59 -7.37 -64.94
CA SER A 8 -24.12 -7.49 -65.10
C SER A 8 -23.45 -7.61 -63.76
N LYS A 9 -23.07 -8.77 -63.32
CA LYS A 9 -21.77 -9.45 -63.36
C LYS A 9 -20.57 -8.62 -62.89
N VAL A 10 -19.92 -9.26 -61.93
CA VAL A 10 -18.46 -9.29 -61.66
C VAL A 10 -17.95 -8.17 -60.78
N ALA A 11 -17.41 -8.48 -59.62
CA ALA A 11 -16.13 -9.07 -59.44
C ALA A 11 -15.86 -9.40 -57.95
N ALA A 12 -15.33 -10.57 -57.76
CA ALA A 12 -14.72 -10.98 -56.52
C ALA A 12 -13.57 -10.05 -56.15
N GLY A 13 -13.63 -9.50 -54.95
CA GLY A 13 -12.51 -8.80 -54.36
C GLY A 13 -12.34 -9.34 -52.94
N LEU A 14 -11.53 -10.38 -52.81
CA LEU A 14 -11.00 -10.87 -51.51
C LEU A 14 -10.10 -9.80 -50.94
N LEU A 15 -10.62 -8.94 -50.08
CA LEU A 15 -9.83 -8.13 -49.18
C LEU A 15 -9.72 -8.87 -47.87
N VAL A 16 -8.61 -9.63 -47.75
CA VAL A 16 -8.11 -10.12 -46.46
C VAL A 16 -7.73 -8.91 -45.63
N GLY A 17 -8.67 -8.41 -44.87
CA GLY A 17 -8.38 -7.40 -43.86
C GLY A 17 -7.58 -8.02 -42.74
N LEU A 18 -6.27 -7.79 -42.76
CA LEU A 18 -5.37 -8.05 -41.65
C LEU A 18 -5.78 -7.19 -40.47
N ILE A 19 -6.60 -7.76 -39.57
CA ILE A 19 -6.92 -7.14 -38.29
C ILE A 19 -5.66 -7.24 -37.45
N LEU A 20 -4.86 -6.20 -37.52
CA LEU A 20 -3.74 -5.95 -36.59
C LEU A 20 -4.40 -5.58 -35.24
N THR A 21 -4.65 -6.59 -34.42
CA THR A 21 -5.02 -6.38 -33.02
C THR A 21 -3.83 -5.77 -32.30
N LEU A 22 -3.85 -4.44 -32.21
CA LEU A 22 -2.98 -3.70 -31.34
C LEU A 22 -3.38 -4.08 -29.91
N ALA A 23 -2.68 -5.04 -29.33
CA ALA A 23 -2.74 -5.26 -27.89
C ALA A 23 -2.18 -4.00 -27.22
N LEU A 24 -3.06 -3.09 -26.80
CA LEU A 24 -2.71 -2.09 -25.82
C LEU A 24 -2.37 -2.85 -24.55
N GLY A 25 -1.08 -3.14 -24.37
CA GLY A 25 -0.54 -3.50 -23.08
C GLY A 25 -0.89 -2.36 -22.13
N ALA A 26 -1.70 -2.64 -21.13
CA ALA A 26 -1.90 -1.72 -20.02
C ALA A 26 -0.50 -1.35 -19.48
N PRO A 27 -0.19 -0.07 -19.29
CA PRO A 27 1.03 0.29 -18.61
C PRO A 27 0.94 -0.33 -17.23
N GLY A 28 1.75 -1.36 -16.97
CA GLY A 28 1.98 -1.81 -15.62
C GLY A 28 2.44 -0.59 -14.85
N GLU A 29 1.66 -0.18 -13.86
CA GLU A 29 2.06 0.82 -12.90
C GLU A 29 3.34 0.30 -12.24
N GLY A 30 4.45 0.66 -12.85
CA GLY A 30 5.76 0.49 -12.26
C GLY A 30 5.76 1.29 -10.98
N ARG A 31 5.64 0.61 -9.84
CA ARG A 31 5.97 1.19 -8.55
C ARG A 31 7.41 1.66 -8.66
N ASP A 32 7.58 2.95 -8.84
CA ASP A 32 8.89 3.58 -8.79
C ASP A 32 9.39 3.46 -7.34
N ARG A 33 10.16 2.39 -7.09
CA ARG A 33 10.78 2.10 -5.80
C ARG A 33 12.15 2.77 -5.66
N SER A 34 12.46 3.72 -6.51
CA SER A 34 13.79 4.30 -6.63
C SER A 34 14.01 5.57 -5.80
N GLY A 35 13.16 5.86 -4.84
CA GLY A 35 13.31 7.04 -3.99
C GLY A 35 13.94 6.73 -2.63
N VAL A 36 15.10 7.32 -2.35
CA VAL A 36 15.61 7.40 -0.98
C VAL A 36 14.79 8.44 -0.22
N LEU A 37 14.18 8.05 0.89
CA LEU A 37 13.43 8.94 1.76
C LEU A 37 14.28 9.29 2.99
N LYS A 38 14.23 10.55 3.40
CA LYS A 38 14.81 10.96 4.68
C LYS A 38 13.82 10.64 5.79
N VAL A 39 14.33 10.10 6.90
CA VAL A 39 13.51 9.85 8.10
C VAL A 39 12.82 11.14 8.57
N SER A 40 13.51 12.27 8.50
CA SER A 40 12.94 13.58 8.85
C SER A 40 11.72 13.99 8.02
N ASP A 41 11.62 13.51 6.80
CA ASP A 41 10.49 13.80 5.91
C ASP A 41 9.28 12.90 6.22
N LEU A 42 9.53 11.77 6.88
CA LEU A 42 8.49 10.84 7.33
C LEU A 42 7.87 11.28 8.67
N ILE A 43 8.69 11.80 9.58
CA ILE A 43 8.20 12.29 10.88
C ILE A 43 7.22 13.46 10.66
N GLY A 44 6.05 13.38 11.29
CA GLY A 44 4.98 14.36 11.14
C GLY A 44 4.10 14.15 9.90
N THR A 45 4.44 13.19 9.03
CA THR A 45 3.61 12.88 7.86
C THR A 45 2.29 12.24 8.29
N LYS A 46 1.22 12.65 7.62
CA LYS A 46 -0.13 12.11 7.88
C LYS A 46 -0.25 10.69 7.36
N VAL A 47 -0.94 9.85 8.13
CA VAL A 47 -1.33 8.51 7.75
C VAL A 47 -2.83 8.48 7.49
N GLN A 48 -3.22 7.98 6.32
CA GLN A 48 -4.63 7.85 5.92
C GLN A 48 -5.03 6.38 5.87
N GLY A 49 -6.24 6.11 6.34
CA GLY A 49 -6.86 4.80 6.24
C GLY A 49 -7.50 4.56 4.86
N THR A 50 -8.05 3.36 4.68
CA THR A 50 -8.75 2.96 3.45
C THR A 50 -9.98 3.81 3.14
N ASP A 51 -10.58 4.41 4.15
CA ASP A 51 -11.73 5.32 4.02
C ASP A 51 -11.31 6.78 3.75
N GLY A 52 -10.01 7.03 3.52
CA GLY A 52 -9.44 8.35 3.29
C GLY A 52 -9.38 9.23 4.54
N LYS A 53 -9.79 8.72 5.69
CA LYS A 53 -9.72 9.48 6.94
C LYS A 53 -8.31 9.48 7.50
N ASN A 54 -7.96 10.59 8.14
CA ASN A 54 -6.71 10.70 8.86
C ASN A 54 -6.71 9.78 10.08
N LEU A 55 -5.74 8.88 10.14
CA LEU A 55 -5.50 7.97 11.26
C LEU A 55 -4.54 8.58 12.30
N GLY A 56 -3.77 9.59 11.91
CA GLY A 56 -2.78 10.23 12.77
C GLY A 56 -1.56 10.71 11.99
N THR A 57 -0.47 10.90 12.71
CA THR A 57 0.82 11.30 12.13
C THR A 57 1.94 10.40 12.63
N ILE A 58 2.96 10.21 11.81
CA ILE A 58 4.17 9.47 12.23
C ILE A 58 4.89 10.29 13.30
N LYS A 59 5.05 9.69 14.45
CA LYS A 59 5.76 10.29 15.59
C LYS A 59 7.23 9.91 15.62
N ASP A 60 7.52 8.63 15.34
CA ASP A 60 8.86 8.09 15.37
C ASP A 60 8.98 6.84 14.48
N LEU A 61 10.22 6.38 14.28
CA LEU A 61 10.52 5.13 13.59
C LEU A 61 11.42 4.27 14.48
N VAL A 62 11.06 3.01 14.65
CA VAL A 62 11.83 2.02 15.39
C VAL A 62 12.67 1.21 14.41
N ILE A 63 13.98 1.22 14.61
CA ILE A 63 14.96 0.59 13.72
C ILE A 63 15.56 -0.61 14.44
N ASP A 64 15.72 -1.72 13.74
CA ASP A 64 16.55 -2.82 14.16
C ASP A 64 18.03 -2.46 13.90
N PRO A 65 18.85 -2.28 14.95
CA PRO A 65 20.24 -1.90 14.75
C PRO A 65 21.13 -3.01 14.19
N GLN A 66 20.68 -4.26 14.22
CA GLN A 66 21.41 -5.41 13.68
C GLN A 66 21.22 -5.55 12.19
N GLU A 67 19.97 -5.40 11.74
CA GLU A 67 19.57 -5.53 10.33
C GLU A 67 19.63 -4.19 9.58
N GLY A 68 19.54 -3.07 10.31
CA GLY A 68 19.49 -1.72 9.74
C GLY A 68 18.15 -1.37 9.09
N ASP A 69 17.12 -2.14 9.36
CA ASP A 69 15.77 -1.97 8.78
C ASP A 69 14.84 -1.24 9.74
N ILE A 70 13.86 -0.53 9.17
CA ILE A 70 12.75 0.03 9.94
C ILE A 70 11.78 -1.11 10.24
N GLN A 71 11.56 -1.39 11.53
CA GLN A 71 10.59 -2.39 11.96
C GLN A 71 9.19 -1.80 12.13
N TYR A 72 9.09 -0.68 12.81
CA TYR A 72 7.81 -0.04 13.10
C TYR A 72 7.86 1.45 12.85
N ALA A 73 6.74 1.99 12.38
CA ALA A 73 6.43 3.39 12.51
C ALA A 73 5.54 3.60 13.74
N VAL A 74 5.87 4.57 14.57
CA VAL A 74 5.04 4.96 15.72
C VAL A 74 4.05 6.00 15.27
N LEU A 75 2.78 5.65 15.32
CA LEU A 75 1.67 6.51 14.92
C LEU A 75 1.10 7.23 16.15
N ASP A 76 1.08 8.57 16.11
CA ASP A 76 0.35 9.40 17.06
C ASP A 76 -1.06 9.64 16.53
N PHE A 77 -2.03 9.04 17.18
CA PHE A 77 -3.44 9.14 16.78
C PHE A 77 -4.11 10.46 17.22
N GLY A 78 -3.46 11.24 18.08
CA GLY A 78 -3.93 12.58 18.47
C GLY A 78 -5.24 12.60 19.21
N GLY A 79 -5.46 11.69 20.17
CA GLY A 79 -6.62 11.69 21.07
C GLY A 79 -7.97 11.76 20.36
N PHE A 80 -8.60 10.63 20.11
CA PHE A 80 -9.99 10.56 19.64
C PHE A 80 -10.90 10.05 20.77
N ALA A 81 -12.13 10.50 20.80
CA ALA A 81 -13.12 10.18 21.83
C ALA A 81 -13.10 8.70 22.25
N GLY A 82 -12.55 8.41 23.43
CA GLY A 82 -12.48 7.09 24.04
C GLY A 82 -11.17 6.31 23.87
N ILE A 83 -10.20 6.75 23.04
CA ILE A 83 -8.90 6.08 22.89
C ILE A 83 -7.82 6.75 23.75
N GLY A 84 -8.00 8.03 24.09
CA GLY A 84 -6.97 8.81 24.79
C GLY A 84 -5.76 9.16 23.89
N ASP A 85 -4.71 9.69 24.50
CA ASP A 85 -3.45 10.03 23.87
C ASP A 85 -2.54 8.80 23.82
N LYS A 86 -2.77 7.89 22.87
CA LYS A 86 -1.97 6.69 22.70
C LYS A 86 -1.15 6.73 21.43
N TYR A 87 -0.02 6.04 21.48
CA TYR A 87 0.80 5.67 20.33
C TYR A 87 0.47 4.25 19.88
N PHE A 88 0.65 4.00 18.59
CA PHE A 88 0.48 2.69 17.98
C PHE A 88 1.73 2.32 17.21
N ALA A 89 2.24 1.10 17.44
CA ALA A 89 3.30 0.54 16.64
C ALA A 89 2.68 -0.08 15.38
N VAL A 90 3.04 0.46 14.23
CA VAL A 90 2.56 -0.01 12.92
C VAL A 90 3.75 -0.64 12.19
N PRO A 91 3.70 -1.93 11.80
CA PRO A 91 4.75 -2.55 11.02
C PRO A 91 5.04 -1.75 9.76
N TRP A 92 6.31 -1.59 9.43
CA TRP A 92 6.70 -0.83 8.25
C TRP A 92 6.11 -1.44 6.96
N GLU A 93 5.98 -2.76 6.91
CA GLU A 93 5.40 -3.52 5.81
C GLU A 93 3.92 -3.20 5.56
N ALA A 94 3.20 -2.78 6.59
CA ALA A 94 1.79 -2.39 6.48
C ALA A 94 1.62 -1.00 5.87
N ILE A 95 2.68 -0.18 5.83
CA ILE A 95 2.62 1.20 5.38
C ILE A 95 2.93 1.28 3.88
N ARG A 96 2.08 1.98 3.16
CA ARG A 96 2.30 2.33 1.75
C ARG A 96 2.60 3.82 1.63
N ILE A 97 3.61 4.14 0.84
CA ILE A 97 4.01 5.52 0.60
C ILE A 97 3.29 6.02 -0.65
N ASP A 98 2.39 6.99 -0.49
CA ASP A 98 1.77 7.68 -1.61
C ASP A 98 2.55 8.98 -1.87
N GLN A 99 3.51 8.91 -2.78
CA GLN A 99 4.41 10.02 -3.10
C GLN A 99 3.67 11.19 -3.75
N ASP A 100 2.66 10.90 -4.56
CA ASP A 100 1.89 11.93 -5.27
C ASP A 100 1.05 12.77 -4.31
N LYS A 101 0.52 12.14 -3.28
CA LYS A 101 -0.36 12.79 -2.29
C LYS A 101 0.35 13.27 -1.03
N LYS A 102 1.65 13.01 -0.89
CA LYS A 102 2.45 13.38 0.29
C LYS A 102 1.85 12.90 1.60
N HIS A 103 1.30 11.69 1.61
CA HIS A 103 0.85 11.02 2.81
C HIS A 103 1.20 9.53 2.77
N LEU A 104 1.12 8.91 3.92
CA LEU A 104 1.25 7.47 4.07
C LEU A 104 -0.14 6.85 4.10
N ALA A 105 -0.29 5.69 3.50
CA ALA A 105 -1.54 4.94 3.51
C ALA A 105 -1.38 3.66 4.34
N LEU A 106 -2.39 3.35 5.14
CA LEU A 106 -2.49 2.15 5.94
C LEU A 106 -3.80 1.44 5.61
N ASP A 107 -3.75 0.14 5.38
CA ASP A 107 -4.94 -0.66 5.04
C ASP A 107 -5.75 -0.99 6.30
N LEU A 108 -6.32 0.07 6.89
CA LEU A 108 -7.07 0.02 8.14
C LEU A 108 -8.13 1.12 8.15
N HIS A 109 -9.27 0.86 8.79
CA HIS A 109 -10.23 1.91 9.07
C HIS A 109 -9.96 2.57 10.42
N LYS A 110 -10.32 3.84 10.54
CA LYS A 110 -10.15 4.58 11.79
C LYS A 110 -10.81 3.91 13.02
N LYS A 111 -11.92 3.22 12.82
CA LYS A 111 -12.64 2.50 13.88
C LYS A 111 -11.85 1.32 14.44
N ASP A 112 -11.03 0.67 13.60
CA ASP A 112 -10.31 -0.55 13.95
C ASP A 112 -9.09 -0.26 14.83
N LEU A 113 -8.60 1.00 14.83
CA LEU A 113 -7.53 1.43 15.74
C LEU A 113 -7.90 1.34 17.24
N LYS A 114 -9.19 1.21 17.57
CA LYS A 114 -9.61 1.00 18.96
C LYS A 114 -9.12 -0.33 19.51
N ASP A 115 -9.01 -1.32 18.63
CA ASP A 115 -8.62 -2.69 18.97
C ASP A 115 -7.13 -2.93 18.70
N ALA A 116 -6.43 -1.94 18.11
CA ALA A 116 -5.01 -2.02 17.85
C ALA A 116 -4.18 -2.03 19.14
N PRO A 117 -3.04 -2.75 19.16
CA PRO A 117 -2.13 -2.73 20.28
C PRO A 117 -1.50 -1.32 20.42
N GLY A 118 -2.05 -0.53 21.31
CA GLY A 118 -1.59 0.82 21.61
C GLY A 118 -0.83 0.87 22.93
N PHE A 119 0.06 1.85 23.07
CA PHE A 119 0.86 2.07 24.26
C PHE A 119 0.87 3.55 24.69
N ASP A 120 1.21 3.79 25.93
CA ASP A 120 1.27 5.14 26.47
C ASP A 120 2.59 5.84 26.04
N LYS A 121 2.52 7.15 25.87
CA LYS A 121 3.65 7.98 25.43
C LYS A 121 4.90 7.84 26.30
N ASP A 122 4.69 7.62 27.59
CA ASP A 122 5.75 7.53 28.62
C ASP A 122 6.16 6.09 28.92
N ASN A 123 5.48 5.09 28.34
CA ASN A 123 5.73 3.67 28.60
C ASN A 123 5.81 2.89 27.30
N TRP A 124 6.97 2.97 26.65
CA TRP A 124 7.24 2.27 25.40
C TRP A 124 7.42 0.77 25.67
N PRO A 125 6.77 -0.09 24.86
CA PRO A 125 6.87 -1.53 25.01
C PRO A 125 8.24 -2.06 24.56
N ASP A 126 8.57 -3.28 25.00
CA ASP A 126 9.57 -4.07 24.28
C ASP A 126 8.91 -4.58 22.97
N PHE A 127 9.33 -4.02 21.86
CA PHE A 127 8.76 -4.37 20.55
C PHE A 127 9.06 -5.81 20.15
N ASN A 128 10.15 -6.42 20.65
CA ASN A 128 10.44 -7.83 20.37
C ASN A 128 9.42 -8.75 21.05
N GLU A 129 9.03 -8.43 22.28
CA GLU A 129 8.02 -9.21 22.99
C GLU A 129 6.62 -9.06 22.38
N GLN A 130 6.31 -7.89 21.83
CA GLN A 130 4.99 -7.61 21.24
C GLN A 130 4.91 -7.87 19.73
N GLN A 131 5.99 -8.30 19.11
CA GLN A 131 6.08 -8.49 17.65
C GLN A 131 4.92 -9.32 17.10
N VAL A 132 4.67 -10.49 17.66
CA VAL A 132 3.64 -11.41 17.16
C VAL A 132 2.26 -10.74 17.17
N VAL A 133 1.88 -10.11 18.28
CA VAL A 133 0.56 -9.46 18.43
C VAL A 133 0.40 -8.30 17.45
N ILE A 134 1.46 -7.52 17.26
CA ILE A 134 1.44 -6.36 16.36
C ILE A 134 1.31 -6.84 14.91
N TYR A 135 2.14 -7.77 14.47
CA TYR A 135 2.12 -8.25 13.08
C TYR A 135 0.83 -8.99 12.74
N GLU A 136 0.28 -9.78 13.67
CA GLU A 136 -1.03 -10.43 13.50
C GLU A 136 -2.16 -9.42 13.33
N PHE A 137 -2.17 -8.36 14.14
CA PHE A 137 -3.22 -7.32 14.05
C PHE A 137 -3.23 -6.63 12.69
N TYR A 138 -2.05 -6.32 12.12
CA TYR A 138 -1.95 -5.67 10.81
C TYR A 138 -1.94 -6.63 9.64
N GLU A 139 -2.07 -7.94 9.88
CA GLU A 139 -2.09 -9.00 8.86
C GLU A 139 -0.88 -8.97 7.90
N VAL A 140 0.29 -8.62 8.44
CA VAL A 140 1.55 -8.60 7.71
C VAL A 140 2.56 -9.58 8.29
N ARG A 141 3.56 -9.96 7.50
CA ARG A 141 4.62 -10.88 7.96
C ARG A 141 5.84 -10.11 8.42
N PRO A 142 6.51 -10.59 9.48
CA PRO A 142 7.79 -10.05 9.90
C PRO A 142 8.85 -10.16 8.78
N PRO A 143 9.76 -9.17 8.63
CA PRO A 143 10.74 -9.16 7.55
C PRO A 143 11.73 -10.33 7.59
N ASN A 144 12.03 -10.87 8.77
CA ASN A 144 12.89 -12.04 8.94
C ASN A 144 12.29 -13.32 8.34
N GLU A 145 10.98 -13.49 8.38
CA GLU A 145 10.29 -14.63 7.75
C GLU A 145 10.33 -14.53 6.22
N GLU A 146 10.16 -13.34 5.68
CA GLU A 146 10.24 -13.11 4.23
C GLU A 146 11.65 -13.37 3.68
N ARG A 147 12.69 -13.01 4.44
CA ARG A 147 14.09 -13.28 4.07
C ARG A 147 14.40 -14.78 4.09
N SER A 148 13.95 -15.48 5.11
CA SER A 148 14.12 -16.94 5.22
C SER A 148 13.45 -17.67 4.05
N ALA A 149 12.28 -17.22 3.62
CA ALA A 149 11.58 -17.79 2.48
C ALA A 149 12.29 -17.55 1.14
N ARG A 150 13.01 -16.42 0.99
CA ARG A 150 13.79 -16.12 -0.23
C ARG A 150 15.12 -16.82 -0.31
N SER A 151 15.72 -17.18 0.82
CA SER A 151 17.02 -17.87 0.87
C SER A 151 16.96 -19.38 0.55
N VAL A 152 15.75 -19.95 0.44
CA VAL A 152 15.53 -21.37 0.16
C VAL A 152 15.26 -21.64 -1.34
N GLN A 153 15.26 -20.62 -2.19
CA GLN A 153 15.14 -20.76 -3.64
C GLN A 153 16.51 -20.59 -4.31
#